data_dfa6a4700f889e14c0f677ed95f36135
#
_entry.id   dfa6a4700f889e14c0f677ed95f36135
#
_cell.length_a   1.000
_cell.length_b   1.000
_cell.length_c   1.000
_cell.angle_alpha   90.00
_cell.angle_beta   90.00
_cell.angle_gamma   90.00
#
_symmetry.space_group_name_H-M   'P 1'
#
loop_
_entity.id
_entity.type
_entity.pdbx_description
1 polymer ?
#
loop_
_entity_poly.entity_id
_entity_poly.type
_entity_poly.pdbx_seq_one_letter_code
_entity_poly.pdbx_strand_id
1 'polypeptide(L)'
;MPYKRKMTEERKYTILIVNGSLGGRTGNTHNLIKKIRKTITKIDGLIKVQVIHLNPQFNWVRIRKHIKTCDALIFCTGTYWQSWGSPMQQLFEKMTEIEGKKHLLGKPIGAIATMHSVGGQEVVSRMQGVLCGLGCVIPPFCGFAYSYADHVAHQGRFSGKKLLDDVWHLEDTHTLIFNVIESMKGTNKWKVWEFLDTRAFDPTSIWLK
;
A
#
# COMPACT_ATOMS: atom_id res chain seq x y z
N MET A 1 -39.08 24.55 -19.04
CA MET A 1 -38.91 23.99 -17.68
C MET A 1 -37.47 23.59 -17.50
N PRO A 2 -36.69 24.11 -16.54
CA PRO A 2 -35.32 23.72 -16.37
C PRO A 2 -35.23 22.33 -15.71
N TYR A 3 -34.57 21.42 -16.35
CA TYR A 3 -34.29 20.05 -15.88
C TYR A 3 -33.43 20.15 -14.61
N LYS A 4 -34.04 19.99 -13.43
CA LYS A 4 -33.27 19.85 -12.18
C LYS A 4 -32.44 18.59 -12.26
N ARG A 5 -31.11 18.72 -12.51
CA ARG A 5 -30.13 17.65 -12.26
C ARG A 5 -30.31 17.21 -10.81
N LYS A 6 -30.78 15.97 -10.60
CA LYS A 6 -30.71 15.32 -9.29
C LYS A 6 -29.24 15.34 -8.89
N MET A 7 -28.91 16.01 -7.80
CA MET A 7 -27.61 15.85 -7.13
C MET A 7 -27.51 14.38 -6.76
N THR A 8 -26.66 13.64 -7.47
CA THR A 8 -26.30 12.29 -7.08
C THR A 8 -25.57 12.38 -5.74
N GLU A 9 -26.09 11.72 -4.71
CA GLU A 9 -25.37 11.58 -3.42
C GLU A 9 -23.95 11.12 -3.71
N GLU A 10 -22.98 11.90 -3.24
CA GLU A 10 -21.56 11.52 -3.40
C GLU A 10 -21.33 10.18 -2.71
N ARG A 11 -20.94 9.18 -3.48
CA ARG A 11 -20.63 7.83 -2.96
C ARG A 11 -19.51 7.94 -1.94
N LYS A 12 -19.77 7.55 -0.70
CA LYS A 12 -18.76 7.48 0.37
C LYS A 12 -17.92 6.22 0.22
N TYR A 13 -16.64 6.38 -0.07
CA TYR A 13 -15.69 5.28 -0.19
C TYR A 13 -15.06 4.91 1.15
N THR A 14 -14.65 3.66 1.28
CA THR A 14 -13.95 3.15 2.47
C THR A 14 -12.68 2.41 2.06
N ILE A 15 -11.55 2.82 2.61
CA ILE A 15 -10.27 2.11 2.50
C ILE A 15 -9.99 1.37 3.81
N LEU A 16 -9.71 0.07 3.71
CA LEU A 16 -9.27 -0.74 4.83
C LEU A 16 -7.75 -0.93 4.77
N ILE A 17 -7.05 -0.48 5.81
CA ILE A 17 -5.63 -0.73 6.00
C ILE A 17 -5.46 -1.90 6.96
N VAL A 18 -4.72 -2.92 6.55
CA VAL A 18 -4.43 -4.11 7.34
C VAL A 18 -2.96 -4.10 7.73
N ASN A 19 -2.68 -4.05 9.02
CA ASN A 19 -1.34 -4.16 9.58
C ASN A 19 -1.08 -5.58 10.07
N GLY A 20 -0.26 -6.32 9.33
CA GLY A 20 0.18 -7.67 9.69
C GLY A 20 1.59 -7.75 10.27
N SER A 21 2.17 -6.62 10.69
CA SER A 21 3.47 -6.62 11.35
C SER A 21 3.39 -7.15 12.79
N LEU A 22 4.45 -7.85 13.25
CA LEU A 22 4.53 -8.36 14.62
C LEU A 22 4.54 -7.23 15.67
N GLY A 23 5.05 -6.03 15.32
CA GLY A 23 5.04 -4.86 16.19
C GLY A 23 3.65 -4.25 16.42
N GLY A 24 2.62 -4.70 15.72
CA GLY A 24 1.23 -4.29 15.93
C GLY A 24 1.06 -2.77 15.97
N ARG A 25 0.58 -2.24 17.11
CA ARG A 25 0.28 -0.81 17.29
C ARG A 25 1.49 0.04 17.68
N THR A 26 2.64 -0.54 17.97
CA THR A 26 3.84 0.16 18.47
C THR A 26 5.01 0.13 17.50
N GLY A 27 4.95 -0.69 16.44
CA GLY A 27 6.05 -0.88 15.50
C GLY A 27 6.15 0.20 14.41
N ASN A 28 7.24 0.14 13.64
CA ASN A 28 7.52 1.06 12.52
C ASN A 28 6.41 1.05 11.47
N THR A 29 5.87 -0.11 11.14
CA THR A 29 4.73 -0.24 10.23
C THR A 29 3.51 0.57 10.70
N HIS A 30 3.24 0.61 12.02
CA HIS A 30 2.17 1.44 12.55
C HIS A 30 2.42 2.94 12.35
N ASN A 31 3.67 3.39 12.54
CA ASN A 31 4.03 4.80 12.30
C ASN A 31 3.89 5.17 10.80
N LEU A 32 4.25 4.26 9.91
CA LEU A 32 4.00 4.44 8.48
C LEU A 32 2.49 4.53 8.19
N ILE A 33 1.67 3.68 8.78
CA ILE A 33 0.21 3.72 8.62
C ILE A 33 -0.39 5.06 9.06
N LYS A 34 0.16 5.69 10.11
CA LYS A 34 -0.27 7.05 10.50
C LYS A 34 -0.04 8.07 9.38
N LYS A 35 1.10 7.99 8.68
CA LYS A 35 1.40 8.85 7.52
C LYS A 35 0.47 8.54 6.35
N ILE A 36 0.27 7.27 6.02
CA ILE A 36 -0.66 6.83 4.98
C ILE A 36 -2.07 7.40 5.22
N ARG A 37 -2.58 7.31 6.44
CA ARG A 37 -3.89 7.89 6.79
C ARG A 37 -3.95 9.39 6.53
N LYS A 38 -2.92 10.14 6.94
CA LYS A 38 -2.84 11.59 6.68
C LYS A 38 -2.81 11.87 5.18
N THR A 39 -2.09 11.07 4.40
CA THR A 39 -2.02 11.21 2.93
C THR A 39 -3.38 10.94 2.28
N ILE A 40 -4.09 9.89 2.69
CA ILE A 40 -5.45 9.63 2.19
C ILE A 40 -6.36 10.83 2.45
N THR A 41 -6.37 11.34 3.69
CA THR A 41 -7.21 12.50 4.06
C THR A 41 -6.82 13.77 3.29
N LYS A 42 -5.55 13.95 2.93
CA LYS A 42 -5.10 15.09 2.09
C LYS A 42 -5.55 14.95 0.64
N ILE A 43 -5.56 13.73 0.09
CA ILE A 43 -6.00 13.48 -1.29
C ILE A 43 -7.53 13.59 -1.39
N ASP A 44 -8.24 12.97 -0.45
CA ASP A 44 -9.70 13.00 -0.41
C ASP A 44 -10.21 12.83 1.04
N GLY A 45 -10.64 13.92 1.64
CA GLY A 45 -11.13 13.95 3.03
C GLY A 45 -12.46 13.22 3.26
N LEU A 46 -13.19 12.85 2.19
CA LEU A 46 -14.45 12.12 2.28
C LEU A 46 -14.26 10.61 2.41
N ILE A 47 -13.04 10.10 2.15
CA ILE A 47 -12.74 8.68 2.25
C ILE A 47 -12.67 8.27 3.71
N LYS A 48 -13.50 7.29 4.07
CA LYS A 48 -13.43 6.65 5.40
C LYS A 48 -12.24 5.70 5.44
N VAL A 49 -11.33 5.90 6.39
CA VAL A 49 -10.19 5.01 6.62
C VAL A 49 -10.41 4.14 7.84
N GLN A 50 -10.36 2.84 7.65
CA GLN A 50 -10.39 1.84 8.72
C GLN A 50 -9.01 1.20 8.85
N VAL A 51 -8.56 0.91 10.07
CA VAL A 51 -7.28 0.23 10.32
C VAL A 51 -7.51 -0.99 11.21
N ILE A 52 -7.01 -2.13 10.75
CA ILE A 52 -6.97 -3.37 11.53
C ILE A 52 -5.51 -3.71 11.79
N HIS A 53 -5.18 -3.89 13.07
CA HIS A 53 -3.91 -4.47 13.49
C HIS A 53 -4.15 -5.94 13.79
N LEU A 54 -3.52 -6.80 13.00
CA LEU A 54 -3.59 -8.24 13.21
C LEU A 54 -2.79 -8.63 14.46
N ASN A 55 -3.25 -9.63 15.14
CA ASN A 55 -2.55 -10.38 16.16
C ASN A 55 -2.75 -11.87 15.87
N PRO A 56 -1.99 -12.78 16.48
CA PRO A 56 -2.14 -14.23 16.21
C PRO A 56 -3.54 -14.80 16.49
N GLN A 57 -4.37 -14.09 17.25
CA GLN A 57 -5.71 -14.52 17.66
C GLN A 57 -6.81 -13.62 17.10
N PHE A 58 -6.58 -13.02 15.91
CA PHE A 58 -7.56 -12.13 15.33
C PHE A 58 -8.89 -12.83 15.01
N ASN A 59 -9.99 -12.10 15.16
CA ASN A 59 -11.32 -12.60 14.81
C ASN A 59 -11.56 -12.50 13.29
N TRP A 60 -11.46 -13.62 12.58
CA TRP A 60 -11.66 -13.70 11.13
C TRP A 60 -13.05 -13.22 10.68
N VAL A 61 -14.12 -13.58 11.40
CA VAL A 61 -15.48 -13.17 11.05
C VAL A 61 -15.59 -11.64 11.00
N ARG A 62 -15.01 -10.96 11.98
CA ARG A 62 -14.96 -9.50 12.04
C ARG A 62 -14.15 -8.92 10.88
N ILE A 63 -12.95 -9.46 10.62
CA ILE A 63 -12.08 -8.98 9.54
C ILE A 63 -12.74 -9.19 8.18
N ARG A 64 -13.30 -10.37 7.94
CA ARG A 64 -14.05 -10.69 6.73
C ARG A 64 -15.18 -9.69 6.46
N LYS A 65 -15.91 -9.26 7.51
CA LYS A 65 -16.94 -8.23 7.37
C LYS A 65 -16.34 -6.90 6.85
N HIS A 66 -15.21 -6.45 7.40
CA HIS A 66 -14.54 -5.24 6.93
C HIS A 66 -14.03 -5.38 5.49
N ILE A 67 -13.42 -6.52 5.14
CA ILE A 67 -12.97 -6.80 3.77
C ILE A 67 -14.15 -6.76 2.78
N LYS A 68 -15.31 -7.31 3.17
CA LYS A 68 -16.50 -7.31 2.32
C LYS A 68 -17.07 -5.92 2.05
N THR A 69 -16.96 -5.02 3.02
CA THR A 69 -17.62 -3.69 2.97
C THR A 69 -16.71 -2.54 2.55
N CYS A 70 -15.39 -2.73 2.49
CA CYS A 70 -14.48 -1.71 1.98
C CYS A 70 -14.41 -1.72 0.45
N ASP A 71 -14.02 -0.59 -0.12
CA ASP A 71 -13.88 -0.39 -1.58
C ASP A 71 -12.45 -0.66 -2.05
N ALA A 72 -11.45 -0.48 -1.18
CA ALA A 72 -10.05 -0.78 -1.46
C ALA A 72 -9.33 -1.30 -0.21
N LEU A 73 -8.19 -1.98 -0.40
CA LEU A 73 -7.38 -2.56 0.66
C LEU A 73 -5.93 -2.07 0.57
N ILE A 74 -5.31 -1.79 1.70
CA ILE A 74 -3.86 -1.55 1.78
C ILE A 74 -3.29 -2.51 2.81
N PHE A 75 -2.41 -3.41 2.38
CA PHE A 75 -1.74 -4.38 3.24
C PHE A 75 -0.37 -3.86 3.63
N CYS A 76 -0.10 -3.78 4.93
CA CYS A 76 1.15 -3.31 5.48
C CYS A 76 1.77 -4.38 6.39
N THR A 77 3.06 -4.66 6.24
CA THR A 77 3.78 -5.61 7.09
C THR A 77 5.20 -5.14 7.39
N GLY A 78 5.84 -5.70 8.40
CA GLY A 78 7.30 -5.67 8.53
C GLY A 78 7.92 -6.81 7.74
N THR A 79 9.23 -6.73 7.49
CA THR A 79 10.01 -7.80 6.89
C THR A 79 10.69 -8.62 7.99
N TYR A 80 10.46 -9.92 7.97
CA TYR A 80 11.00 -10.90 8.92
C TYR A 80 11.58 -12.07 8.14
N TRP A 81 12.90 -12.19 8.08
CA TRP A 81 13.57 -13.26 7.32
C TRP A 81 13.04 -13.36 5.88
N GLN A 82 13.02 -12.21 5.17
CA GLN A 82 12.55 -12.08 3.79
C GLN A 82 11.09 -12.52 3.58
N SER A 83 10.29 -12.46 4.65
CA SER A 83 8.86 -12.75 4.60
C SER A 83 8.06 -11.71 5.41
N TRP A 84 6.74 -11.80 5.35
CA TRP A 84 5.83 -11.04 6.19
C TRP A 84 5.67 -11.67 7.58
N GLY A 85 5.06 -10.93 8.50
CA GLY A 85 4.76 -11.44 9.83
C GLY A 85 3.70 -12.56 9.83
N SER A 86 3.80 -13.49 10.76
CA SER A 86 2.85 -14.62 10.88
C SER A 86 1.38 -14.22 10.94
N PRO A 87 0.94 -13.09 11.53
CA PRO A 87 -0.46 -12.69 11.46
C PRO A 87 -0.94 -12.38 10.03
N MET A 88 -0.06 -11.88 9.15
CA MET A 88 -0.38 -11.67 7.74
C MET A 88 -0.55 -13.00 7.02
N GLN A 89 0.32 -13.97 7.29
CA GLN A 89 0.22 -15.32 6.74
C GLN A 89 -1.12 -15.97 7.10
N GLN A 90 -1.48 -15.96 8.37
CA GLN A 90 -2.75 -16.47 8.84
C GLN A 90 -3.95 -15.78 8.17
N LEU A 91 -3.86 -14.47 7.94
CA LEU A 91 -4.91 -13.74 7.23
C LEU A 91 -5.05 -14.24 5.80
N PHE A 92 -3.95 -14.38 5.06
CA PHE A 92 -3.99 -14.86 3.66
C PHE A 92 -4.57 -16.27 3.57
N GLU A 93 -4.21 -17.19 4.48
CA GLU A 93 -4.79 -18.51 4.59
C GLU A 93 -6.31 -18.44 4.80
N LYS A 94 -6.78 -17.57 5.69
CA LYS A 94 -8.22 -17.35 5.92
C LYS A 94 -8.93 -16.68 4.75
N MET A 95 -8.24 -15.83 3.99
CA MET A 95 -8.81 -15.18 2.80
C MET A 95 -9.12 -16.16 1.67
N THR A 96 -8.53 -17.36 1.65
CA THR A 96 -8.88 -18.45 0.72
C THR A 96 -10.38 -18.77 0.78
N GLU A 97 -11.05 -18.62 1.93
CA GLU A 97 -12.51 -18.82 2.04
C GLU A 97 -13.32 -17.86 1.15
N ILE A 98 -12.74 -16.74 0.74
CA ILE A 98 -13.39 -15.69 -0.07
C ILE A 98 -12.67 -15.44 -1.40
N GLU A 99 -11.73 -16.31 -1.78
CA GLU A 99 -11.03 -16.26 -3.05
C GLU A 99 -12.00 -16.22 -4.23
N GLY A 100 -11.70 -15.37 -5.23
CA GLY A 100 -12.50 -15.22 -6.44
C GLY A 100 -13.95 -14.74 -6.24
N LYS A 101 -14.37 -14.49 -4.99
CA LYS A 101 -15.72 -14.02 -4.72
C LYS A 101 -15.82 -12.51 -4.99
N LYS A 102 -17.03 -12.02 -5.28
CA LYS A 102 -17.35 -10.61 -5.57
C LYS A 102 -16.76 -9.59 -4.56
N HIS A 103 -16.37 -10.05 -3.38
CA HIS A 103 -15.81 -9.19 -2.33
C HIS A 103 -14.33 -8.88 -2.52
N LEU A 104 -13.62 -9.70 -3.28
CA LEU A 104 -12.20 -9.51 -3.62
C LEU A 104 -12.02 -9.26 -5.12
N LEU A 105 -12.88 -9.86 -5.95
CA LEU A 105 -12.75 -9.78 -7.40
C LEU A 105 -12.80 -8.34 -7.88
N GLY A 106 -11.70 -7.90 -8.48
CA GLY A 106 -11.53 -6.54 -8.99
C GLY A 106 -11.30 -5.45 -7.92
N LYS A 107 -11.18 -5.82 -6.62
CA LYS A 107 -10.92 -4.85 -5.56
C LYS A 107 -9.48 -4.34 -5.63
N PRO A 108 -9.24 -3.01 -5.74
CA PRO A 108 -7.90 -2.47 -5.81
C PRO A 108 -7.16 -2.61 -4.49
N ILE A 109 -5.85 -2.94 -4.59
CA ILE A 109 -5.00 -3.10 -3.42
C ILE A 109 -3.68 -2.33 -3.55
N GLY A 110 -3.12 -1.96 -2.38
CA GLY A 110 -1.73 -1.56 -2.22
C GLY A 110 -1.01 -2.52 -1.28
N ALA A 111 0.27 -2.82 -1.57
CA ALA A 111 1.12 -3.68 -0.76
C ALA A 111 2.34 -2.92 -0.27
N ILE A 112 2.56 -2.90 1.04
CA ILE A 112 3.63 -2.12 1.68
C ILE A 112 4.40 -2.99 2.67
N ALA A 113 5.73 -2.99 2.55
CA ALA A 113 6.63 -3.60 3.52
C ALA A 113 7.52 -2.55 4.18
N THR A 114 7.74 -2.65 5.49
CA THR A 114 8.80 -1.94 6.19
C THR A 114 9.92 -2.92 6.50
N MET A 115 11.16 -2.52 6.27
CA MET A 115 12.34 -3.35 6.52
C MET A 115 13.41 -2.55 7.26
N HIS A 116 14.36 -3.24 7.88
CA HIS A 116 15.56 -2.59 8.39
C HIS A 116 16.49 -2.24 7.24
N SER A 117 16.86 -3.20 6.41
CA SER A 117 17.82 -3.01 5.31
C SER A 117 17.38 -3.70 4.01
N VAL A 118 17.04 -4.98 4.02
CA VAL A 118 16.84 -5.79 2.82
C VAL A 118 15.57 -6.66 2.88
N GLY A 119 15.15 -7.21 1.74
CA GLY A 119 14.09 -8.22 1.63
C GLY A 119 12.67 -7.64 1.50
N GLY A 120 12.49 -6.32 1.64
CA GLY A 120 11.15 -5.71 1.58
C GLY A 120 10.51 -5.81 0.20
N GLN A 121 11.29 -5.67 -0.86
CA GLN A 121 10.78 -5.77 -2.23
C GLN A 121 10.26 -7.17 -2.55
N GLU A 122 10.95 -8.20 -2.10
CA GLU A 122 10.50 -9.57 -2.26
C GLU A 122 9.19 -9.82 -1.52
N VAL A 123 9.07 -9.30 -0.28
CA VAL A 123 7.84 -9.37 0.50
C VAL A 123 6.68 -8.69 -0.24
N VAL A 124 6.89 -7.50 -0.79
CA VAL A 124 5.88 -6.78 -1.58
C VAL A 124 5.45 -7.59 -2.80
N SER A 125 6.40 -8.08 -3.61
CA SER A 125 6.11 -8.85 -4.82
C SER A 125 5.31 -10.12 -4.52
N ARG A 126 5.67 -10.84 -3.46
CA ARG A 126 4.96 -12.05 -3.04
C ARG A 126 3.56 -11.72 -2.52
N MET A 127 3.39 -10.63 -1.74
CA MET A 127 2.07 -10.18 -1.31
C MET A 127 1.18 -9.84 -2.51
N GLN A 128 1.71 -9.14 -3.49
CA GLN A 128 0.99 -8.81 -4.72
C GLN A 128 0.56 -10.07 -5.47
N GLY A 129 1.44 -11.08 -5.59
CA GLY A 129 1.14 -12.37 -6.19
C GLY A 129 -0.02 -13.08 -5.51
N VAL A 130 0.02 -13.18 -4.17
CA VAL A 130 -1.06 -13.79 -3.38
C VAL A 130 -2.38 -13.03 -3.57
N LEU A 131 -2.36 -11.71 -3.47
CA LEU A 131 -3.58 -10.89 -3.56
C LEU A 131 -4.17 -10.89 -4.97
N CYS A 132 -3.35 -10.94 -6.02
CA CYS A 132 -3.79 -11.13 -7.38
C CYS A 132 -4.45 -12.51 -7.56
N GLY A 133 -3.84 -13.58 -7.05
CA GLY A 133 -4.40 -14.93 -7.03
C GLY A 133 -5.75 -15.01 -6.31
N LEU A 134 -5.94 -14.23 -5.25
CA LEU A 134 -7.22 -14.11 -4.53
C LEU A 134 -8.30 -13.33 -5.31
N GLY A 135 -7.96 -12.70 -6.45
CA GLY A 135 -8.87 -11.96 -7.32
C GLY A 135 -8.82 -10.44 -7.19
N CYS A 136 -7.88 -9.89 -6.43
CA CYS A 136 -7.71 -8.44 -6.31
C CYS A 136 -7.03 -7.84 -7.56
N VAL A 137 -7.19 -6.54 -7.76
CA VAL A 137 -6.48 -5.76 -8.79
C VAL A 137 -5.34 -4.97 -8.15
N ILE A 138 -4.19 -5.00 -8.78
CA ILE A 138 -3.02 -4.22 -8.39
C ILE A 138 -2.89 -3.04 -9.36
N PRO A 139 -3.25 -1.81 -8.95
CA PRO A 139 -3.05 -0.64 -9.78
C PRO A 139 -1.55 -0.38 -10.02
N PRO A 140 -1.18 0.39 -11.05
CA PRO A 140 0.23 0.75 -11.29
C PRO A 140 0.87 1.40 -10.06
N PHE A 141 2.15 1.07 -9.80
CA PHE A 141 2.94 1.62 -8.68
C PHE A 141 2.33 1.41 -7.28
N CYS A 142 1.55 0.34 -7.10
CA CYS A 142 0.92 0.00 -5.82
C CYS A 142 1.71 -1.02 -4.98
N GLY A 143 3.04 -1.06 -5.15
CA GLY A 143 4.00 -1.77 -4.29
C GLY A 143 5.03 -0.80 -3.71
N PHE A 144 5.30 -0.88 -2.40
CA PHE A 144 6.21 0.01 -1.72
C PHE A 144 6.99 -0.72 -0.62
N ALA A 145 8.33 -0.63 -0.65
CA ALA A 145 9.20 -1.19 0.38
C ALA A 145 10.04 -0.09 1.02
N TYR A 146 9.78 0.25 2.27
CA TYR A 146 10.50 1.27 3.01
C TYR A 146 11.64 0.69 3.84
N SER A 147 12.86 1.15 3.59
CA SER A 147 14.07 0.74 4.31
C SER A 147 14.48 1.77 5.36
N TYR A 148 14.71 1.32 6.59
CA TYR A 148 15.26 2.17 7.63
C TYR A 148 16.74 2.51 7.37
N ALA A 149 17.52 1.55 6.87
CA ALA A 149 18.94 1.79 6.57
C ALA A 149 19.11 2.86 5.49
N ASP A 150 18.30 2.81 4.43
CA ASP A 150 18.31 3.81 3.37
C ASP A 150 17.85 5.19 3.90
N HIS A 151 16.81 5.19 4.74
CA HIS A 151 16.36 6.43 5.39
C HIS A 151 17.48 7.10 6.20
N VAL A 152 18.22 6.32 6.99
CA VAL A 152 19.35 6.83 7.79
C VAL A 152 20.50 7.29 6.90
N ALA A 153 20.81 6.55 5.83
CA ALA A 153 21.84 6.92 4.86
C ALA A 153 21.53 8.28 4.18
N HIS A 154 20.26 8.52 3.85
CA HIS A 154 19.84 9.81 3.30
C HIS A 154 19.86 10.97 4.30
N GLN A 155 19.66 10.70 5.59
CA GLN A 155 19.77 11.72 6.64
C GLN A 155 21.22 11.98 7.08
N GLY A 156 22.11 11.01 6.87
CA GLY A 156 23.53 11.13 7.16
C GLY A 156 24.18 12.14 6.22
N ARG A 157 25.07 12.99 6.76
CA ARG A 157 25.84 13.97 6.02
C ARG A 157 26.87 13.29 5.10
N PHE A 158 26.44 12.64 4.05
CA PHE A 158 27.33 12.33 2.95
C PHE A 158 27.48 13.57 2.08
N SER A 159 28.63 14.24 2.28
CA SER A 159 28.99 15.48 1.64
C SER A 159 28.78 15.44 0.12
N GLY A 160 27.89 16.30 -0.39
CA GLY A 160 28.02 16.93 -1.70
C GLY A 160 27.60 16.14 -2.94
N LYS A 161 27.31 14.86 -2.89
CA LYS A 161 26.68 14.14 -4.01
C LYS A 161 25.23 13.82 -3.63
N LYS A 162 24.27 14.33 -4.41
CA LYS A 162 22.92 13.77 -4.39
C LYS A 162 23.07 12.27 -4.60
N LEU A 163 22.84 11.49 -3.54
CA LEU A 163 22.59 10.06 -3.72
C LEU A 163 21.46 9.94 -4.75
N LEU A 164 21.66 9.11 -5.75
CA LEU A 164 20.69 8.89 -6.79
C LEU A 164 19.35 8.54 -6.13
N ASP A 165 18.27 9.19 -6.58
CA ASP A 165 16.91 9.02 -6.05
C ASP A 165 16.33 7.64 -6.43
N ASP A 166 17.10 6.59 -6.22
CA ASP A 166 16.73 5.21 -6.55
C ASP A 166 16.18 4.45 -5.33
N VAL A 167 15.88 5.19 -4.27
CA VAL A 167 15.38 4.65 -3.01
C VAL A 167 14.03 5.25 -2.71
N TRP A 168 13.06 4.42 -2.33
CA TRP A 168 11.74 4.90 -1.96
C TRP A 168 11.75 5.75 -0.70
N HIS A 169 11.24 6.97 -0.84
CA HIS A 169 10.97 7.88 0.26
C HIS A 169 9.55 7.71 0.79
N LEU A 170 9.28 8.23 1.98
CA LEU A 170 7.93 8.16 2.57
C LEU A 170 6.89 8.92 1.74
N GLU A 171 7.32 9.91 0.98
CA GLU A 171 6.51 10.70 0.06
C GLU A 171 5.98 9.86 -1.10
N ASP A 172 6.69 8.83 -1.51
CA ASP A 172 6.29 7.91 -2.59
C ASP A 172 5.02 7.13 -2.25
N THR A 173 4.70 7.01 -0.96
CA THR A 173 3.39 6.50 -0.54
C THR A 173 2.23 7.31 -1.11
N HIS A 174 2.45 8.58 -1.50
CA HIS A 174 1.43 9.39 -2.15
C HIS A 174 1.01 8.80 -3.49
N THR A 175 1.98 8.38 -4.33
CA THR A 175 1.71 7.75 -5.63
C THR A 175 0.90 6.47 -5.46
N LEU A 176 1.32 5.58 -4.56
CA LEU A 176 0.62 4.35 -4.26
C LEU A 176 -0.83 4.63 -3.84
N ILE A 177 -1.03 5.54 -2.87
CA ILE A 177 -2.35 5.86 -2.33
C ILE A 177 -3.23 6.49 -3.40
N PHE A 178 -2.69 7.43 -4.18
CA PHE A 178 -3.40 8.08 -5.28
C PHE A 178 -3.90 7.04 -6.28
N ASN A 179 -3.05 6.11 -6.72
CA ASN A 179 -3.42 5.08 -7.71
C ASN A 179 -4.45 4.08 -7.16
N VAL A 180 -4.37 3.73 -5.87
CA VAL A 180 -5.42 2.93 -5.22
C VAL A 180 -6.77 3.67 -5.23
N ILE A 181 -6.77 4.97 -4.93
CA ILE A 181 -7.99 5.80 -4.91
C ILE A 181 -8.56 5.93 -6.32
N GLU A 182 -7.73 6.22 -7.32
CA GLU A 182 -8.19 6.33 -8.71
C GLU A 182 -8.76 5.02 -9.25
N SER A 183 -8.12 3.89 -8.93
CA SER A 183 -8.64 2.57 -9.27
C SER A 183 -9.99 2.29 -8.59
N MET A 184 -10.11 2.63 -7.31
CA MET A 184 -11.35 2.50 -6.54
C MET A 184 -12.50 3.32 -7.13
N LYS A 185 -12.20 4.51 -7.66
CA LYS A 185 -13.16 5.41 -8.30
C LYS A 185 -13.45 5.06 -9.77
N GLY A 186 -12.64 4.18 -10.38
CA GLY A 186 -12.78 3.81 -11.77
C GLY A 186 -12.34 4.88 -12.76
N THR A 187 -11.53 5.85 -12.35
CA THR A 187 -11.10 6.97 -13.19
C THR A 187 -9.89 6.67 -14.05
N ASN A 188 -9.08 5.66 -13.67
CA ASN A 188 -7.88 5.20 -14.38
C ASN A 188 -6.86 6.32 -14.70
N LYS A 189 -6.82 7.36 -13.88
CA LYS A 189 -5.84 8.45 -13.99
C LYS A 189 -4.63 8.10 -13.12
N TRP A 190 -3.72 7.30 -13.69
CA TRP A 190 -2.56 6.82 -12.97
C TRP A 190 -1.49 7.91 -12.80
N LYS A 191 -0.83 7.92 -11.64
CA LYS A 191 0.45 8.59 -11.44
C LYS A 191 1.59 7.58 -11.57
N VAL A 192 2.73 8.05 -12.03
CA VAL A 192 4.00 7.33 -11.98
C VAL A 192 4.82 7.81 -10.79
N TRP A 193 5.92 7.12 -10.46
CA TRP A 193 6.88 7.63 -9.49
C TRP A 193 7.46 8.97 -9.97
N GLU A 194 7.64 9.91 -9.08
CA GLU A 194 8.10 11.27 -9.43
C GLU A 194 9.41 11.29 -10.20
N PHE A 195 10.34 10.39 -9.87
CA PHE A 195 11.61 10.28 -10.59
C PHE A 195 11.44 9.84 -12.06
N LEU A 196 10.37 9.11 -12.40
CA LEU A 196 10.06 8.72 -13.78
C LEU A 196 9.51 9.90 -14.60
N ASP A 197 8.85 10.86 -13.94
CA ASP A 197 8.34 12.06 -14.61
C ASP A 197 9.47 13.05 -14.95
N THR A 198 10.56 13.04 -14.17
CA THR A 198 11.61 14.07 -14.24
C THR A 198 12.89 13.62 -14.91
N ARG A 199 13.07 12.33 -15.17
CA ARG A 199 14.31 11.75 -15.73
C ARG A 199 14.04 10.89 -16.97
N ALA A 200 14.78 11.18 -18.03
CA ALA A 200 14.95 10.21 -19.10
C ALA A 200 15.79 9.04 -18.55
N PHE A 201 15.24 7.85 -18.58
CA PHE A 201 15.99 6.63 -18.27
C PHE A 201 17.05 6.40 -19.33
N ASP A 202 18.33 6.46 -18.95
CA ASP A 202 19.44 6.10 -19.80
C ASP A 202 19.91 4.66 -19.49
N PRO A 203 19.51 3.67 -20.32
CA PRO A 203 19.88 2.29 -20.10
C PRO A 203 21.37 2.03 -20.36
N THR A 204 22.09 3.01 -20.93
CA THR A 204 23.52 2.88 -21.23
C THR A 204 24.41 3.49 -20.14
N SER A 205 23.81 4.10 -19.13
CA SER A 205 24.58 4.70 -18.05
C SER A 205 25.37 3.65 -17.28
N ILE A 206 26.69 3.79 -17.23
CA ILE A 206 27.61 2.91 -16.50
C ILE A 206 27.85 3.54 -15.12
N TRP A 207 27.28 2.96 -14.09
CA TRP A 207 27.39 3.45 -12.70
C TRP A 207 28.36 2.61 -11.85
N LEU A 208 28.80 1.43 -12.35
CA LEU A 208 29.92 0.67 -11.82
C LEU A 208 31.15 0.94 -12.69
N LYS A 209 32.15 1.61 -12.12
CA LYS A 209 33.47 1.79 -12.70
C LYS A 209 34.47 0.92 -11.98
#